data_d5c65ba976ce6c547a875c5b15fb4ca9
#
_entry.id   d5c65ba976ce6c547a875c5b15fb4ca9
#
_cell.length_a   1.000
_cell.length_b   1.000
_cell.length_c   1.000
_cell.angle_alpha   90.00
_cell.angle_beta   90.00
_cell.angle_gamma   90.00
#
_symmetry.space_group_name_H-M   'P 1'
#
loop_
_entity.id
_entity.type
_entity.pdbx_description
1 polymer ?
#
loop_
_entity_poly.entity_id
_entity_poly.type
_entity_poly.pdbx_seq_one_letter_code
_entity_poly.pdbx_strand_id
1 'polypeptide(L)'
;MKELIIKSKRARKALMGNILDGDDKREALPSVPSSLISTKSQYELLRSVHYGTSKNVEHKSLLIKELTSKLNGYKQQDVKKKMYESSSFITMEQLQSKLIDELLTCVFCNIQVKLLYDKVRDDTQWTLDRIDNDLGHSSANTRVACLKCNLQRRRLDYDKFHWTKNLVITKEVNDDGRNDDGSNHKEIDELSSDN
;
A
#
# COMPACT_ATOMS: atom_id res chain seq x y z
N MET A 1 -23.84 -6.54 -38.72
CA MET A 1 -22.82 -6.43 -37.63
C MET A 1 -23.22 -5.29 -36.71
N LYS A 2 -23.40 -5.52 -35.40
CA LYS A 2 -23.77 -4.46 -34.45
C LYS A 2 -22.49 -3.85 -33.91
N GLU A 3 -22.26 -2.60 -34.14
CA GLU A 3 -21.08 -1.89 -33.68
C GLU A 3 -21.32 -1.35 -32.25
N LEU A 4 -20.45 -1.70 -31.29
CA LEU A 4 -20.56 -1.25 -29.91
C LEU A 4 -19.71 0.01 -29.71
N ILE A 5 -20.36 1.16 -29.61
CA ILE A 5 -19.66 2.43 -29.38
C ILE A 5 -19.50 2.68 -27.87
N ILE A 6 -18.28 2.54 -27.37
CA ILE A 6 -17.99 2.78 -25.97
C ILE A 6 -17.57 4.23 -25.76
N LYS A 7 -18.47 5.04 -25.19
CA LYS A 7 -18.25 6.48 -24.94
C LYS A 7 -17.44 6.78 -23.67
N SER A 8 -17.39 5.89 -22.70
CA SER A 8 -16.71 6.12 -21.43
C SER A 8 -15.21 5.81 -21.49
N LYS A 9 -14.35 6.79 -21.11
CA LYS A 9 -12.89 6.58 -20.94
C LYS A 9 -12.57 5.39 -20.01
N ARG A 10 -13.36 5.20 -18.96
CA ARG A 10 -13.19 4.13 -17.98
C ARG A 10 -13.52 2.76 -18.58
N ALA A 11 -14.56 2.67 -19.38
CA ALA A 11 -14.95 1.44 -20.06
C ALA A 11 -13.97 1.07 -21.18
N ARG A 12 -13.43 2.05 -21.91
CA ARG A 12 -12.34 1.81 -22.89
C ARG A 12 -11.09 1.25 -22.21
N LYS A 13 -10.69 1.82 -21.07
CA LYS A 13 -9.52 1.33 -20.31
C LYS A 13 -9.72 -0.09 -19.78
N ALA A 14 -10.94 -0.46 -19.40
CA ALA A 14 -11.27 -1.81 -18.93
C ALA A 14 -11.26 -2.86 -20.06
N LEU A 15 -11.67 -2.47 -21.29
CA LEU A 15 -11.74 -3.37 -22.43
C LEU A 15 -10.44 -3.50 -23.23
N MET A 16 -9.64 -2.44 -23.27
CA MET A 16 -8.36 -2.45 -23.99
C MET A 16 -7.23 -3.10 -23.19
N GLY A 17 -7.49 -3.56 -21.97
CA GLY A 17 -6.45 -4.11 -21.12
C GLY A 17 -5.29 -3.14 -20.95
N ASN A 18 -4.14 -3.62 -20.57
CA ASN A 18 -2.94 -2.79 -20.32
C ASN A 18 -2.20 -2.34 -21.60
N ILE A 19 -2.84 -2.35 -22.76
CA ILE A 19 -2.22 -1.95 -24.05
C ILE A 19 -1.97 -0.43 -24.12
N LEU A 20 -2.58 0.34 -23.21
CA LEU A 20 -2.33 1.77 -23.06
C LEU A 20 -1.66 2.10 -21.71
N ASP A 21 -0.83 1.23 -21.17
CA ASP A 21 0.22 1.68 -20.28
C ASP A 21 1.20 2.52 -21.11
N GLY A 22 0.75 3.75 -21.41
CA GLY A 22 1.69 4.80 -21.70
C GLY A 22 2.67 4.80 -20.54
N ASP A 23 3.92 4.51 -20.84
CA ASP A 23 5.05 4.77 -19.97
C ASP A 23 4.87 6.18 -19.42
N ASP A 24 4.19 6.30 -18.28
CA ASP A 24 4.31 7.42 -17.39
C ASP A 24 5.80 7.38 -17.04
N LYS A 25 6.64 8.10 -17.77
CA LYS A 25 8.07 8.29 -17.52
C LYS A 25 8.21 8.99 -16.18
N ARG A 26 7.85 8.26 -15.11
CA ARG A 26 8.21 8.66 -13.76
C ARG A 26 9.70 8.44 -13.70
N GLU A 27 10.42 9.48 -13.35
CA GLU A 27 11.85 9.40 -13.08
C GLU A 27 12.11 8.15 -12.25
N ALA A 28 13.03 7.33 -12.69
CA ALA A 28 13.44 6.14 -11.94
C ALA A 28 13.75 6.58 -10.50
N LEU A 29 13.15 5.89 -9.53
CA LEU A 29 13.47 6.15 -8.13
C LEU A 29 14.97 5.91 -7.94
N PRO A 30 15.66 6.71 -7.10
CA PRO A 30 17.05 6.45 -6.80
C PRO A 30 17.17 5.06 -6.18
N SER A 31 18.17 4.29 -6.61
CA SER A 31 18.39 2.94 -6.07
C SER A 31 18.60 3.00 -4.56
N VAL A 32 17.92 2.12 -3.84
CA VAL A 32 18.09 2.01 -2.38
C VAL A 32 19.47 1.43 -2.09
N PRO A 33 20.30 2.08 -1.26
CA PRO A 33 21.60 1.54 -0.88
C PRO A 33 21.46 0.12 -0.33
N SER A 34 22.41 -0.78 -0.66
CA SER A 34 22.38 -2.17 -0.23
C SER A 34 22.26 -2.35 1.29
N SER A 35 22.86 -1.42 2.05
CA SER A 35 22.74 -1.36 3.52
C SER A 35 21.34 -1.03 4.03
N LEU A 36 20.44 -0.50 3.19
CA LEU A 36 19.08 -0.07 3.53
C LEU A 36 17.98 -0.92 2.86
N ILE A 37 18.33 -2.06 2.30
CA ILE A 37 17.34 -2.95 1.66
C ILE A 37 16.37 -3.54 2.70
N SER A 38 16.86 -3.87 3.92
CA SER A 38 16.01 -4.45 4.96
C SER A 38 15.15 -3.40 5.66
N THR A 39 13.93 -3.77 6.01
CA THR A 39 13.04 -2.91 6.82
C THR A 39 13.64 -2.61 8.20
N LYS A 40 14.40 -3.55 8.76
CA LYS A 40 15.11 -3.35 10.03
C LYS A 40 16.13 -2.21 9.94
N SER A 41 17.00 -2.22 8.91
CA SER A 41 17.99 -1.14 8.71
C SER A 41 17.30 0.21 8.48
N GLN A 42 16.19 0.23 7.75
CA GLN A 42 15.40 1.44 7.54
C GLN A 42 14.77 1.96 8.84
N TYR A 43 14.30 1.07 9.70
CA TYR A 43 13.77 1.41 11.03
C TYR A 43 14.86 2.00 11.94
N GLU A 44 16.04 1.38 11.95
CA GLU A 44 17.19 1.89 12.73
C GLU A 44 17.64 3.26 12.22
N LEU A 45 17.66 3.46 10.88
CA LEU A 45 17.94 4.76 10.29
C LEU A 45 16.89 5.79 10.71
N LEU A 46 15.60 5.47 10.63
CA LEU A 46 14.51 6.37 11.03
C LEU A 46 14.68 6.81 12.49
N ARG A 47 14.92 5.85 13.40
CA ARG A 47 15.15 6.15 14.81
C ARG A 47 16.37 7.08 15.00
N SER A 48 17.47 6.76 14.32
CA SER A 48 18.69 7.57 14.43
C SER A 48 18.51 8.99 13.92
N VAL A 49 17.68 9.18 12.90
CA VAL A 49 17.33 10.50 12.36
C VAL A 49 16.42 11.25 13.32
N HIS A 50 15.39 10.59 13.85
CA HIS A 50 14.43 11.18 14.79
C HIS A 50 15.11 11.66 16.07
N TYR A 51 16.00 10.84 16.65
CA TYR A 51 16.73 11.19 17.88
C TYR A 51 18.02 11.98 17.64
N GLY A 52 18.31 12.39 16.41
CA GLY A 52 19.48 13.22 16.07
C GLY A 52 20.83 12.50 16.17
N THR A 53 20.85 11.15 16.25
CA THR A 53 22.09 10.35 16.41
C THR A 53 22.65 9.83 15.07
N SER A 54 22.01 10.13 13.95
CA SER A 54 22.44 9.66 12.63
C SER A 54 23.76 10.25 12.20
N LYS A 55 24.77 9.41 11.98
CA LYS A 55 26.11 9.80 11.52
C LYS A 55 26.22 9.80 9.97
N ASN A 56 25.40 9.00 9.27
CA ASN A 56 25.43 8.93 7.81
C ASN A 56 24.53 10.02 7.22
N VAL A 57 25.17 11.09 6.73
CA VAL A 57 24.50 12.29 6.18
C VAL A 57 23.73 11.95 4.91
N GLU A 58 24.27 11.07 4.05
CA GLU A 58 23.67 10.69 2.78
C GLU A 58 22.39 9.87 3.02
N HIS A 59 22.42 8.83 3.86
CA HIS A 59 21.26 8.03 4.20
C HIS A 59 20.17 8.85 4.89
N LYS A 60 20.57 9.76 5.79
CA LYS A 60 19.66 10.73 6.42
C LYS A 60 18.97 11.60 5.38
N SER A 61 19.74 12.18 4.45
CA SER A 61 19.21 13.04 3.39
C SER A 61 18.20 12.29 2.50
N LEU A 62 18.54 11.07 2.10
CA LEU A 62 17.67 10.20 1.31
C LEU A 62 16.34 9.93 2.01
N LEU A 63 16.39 9.54 3.29
CA LEU A 63 15.17 9.27 4.08
C LEU A 63 14.32 10.54 4.24
N ILE A 64 14.90 11.66 4.62
CA ILE A 64 14.17 12.92 4.81
C ILE A 64 13.54 13.39 3.50
N LYS A 65 14.25 13.25 2.38
CA LYS A 65 13.71 13.59 1.05
C LYS A 65 12.45 12.78 0.74
N GLU A 66 12.47 11.46 0.98
CA GLU A 66 11.31 10.58 0.73
C GLU A 66 10.13 10.92 1.64
N LEU A 67 10.38 11.08 2.95
CA LEU A 67 9.33 11.46 3.91
C LEU A 67 8.71 12.81 3.53
N THR A 68 9.53 13.80 3.19
CA THR A 68 9.08 15.15 2.79
C THR A 68 8.26 15.10 1.51
N SER A 69 8.70 14.32 0.52
CA SER A 69 7.98 14.16 -0.76
C SER A 69 6.57 13.62 -0.54
N LYS A 70 6.41 12.56 0.24
CA LYS A 70 5.10 12.01 0.55
C LYS A 70 4.23 12.94 1.40
N LEU A 71 4.84 13.59 2.40
CA LEU A 71 4.13 14.54 3.26
C LEU A 71 3.56 15.70 2.43
N ASN A 72 4.34 16.24 1.49
CA ASN A 72 3.87 17.25 0.55
C ASN A 72 2.75 16.71 -0.37
N GLY A 73 2.84 15.46 -0.80
CA GLY A 73 1.79 14.80 -1.56
C GLY A 73 0.46 14.72 -0.79
N TYR A 74 0.48 14.39 0.50
CA TYR A 74 -0.71 14.39 1.37
C TYR A 74 -1.27 15.80 1.56
N LYS A 75 -0.40 16.78 1.79
CA LYS A 75 -0.82 18.19 1.87
C LYS A 75 -1.56 18.64 0.60
N GLN A 76 -0.99 18.32 -0.57
CA GLN A 76 -1.63 18.66 -1.86
C GLN A 76 -2.99 17.95 -2.03
N GLN A 77 -3.11 16.69 -1.57
CA GLN A 77 -4.37 15.95 -1.59
C GLN A 77 -5.43 16.64 -0.71
N ASP A 78 -5.07 17.06 0.50
CA ASP A 78 -5.98 17.71 1.43
C ASP A 78 -6.39 19.09 0.92
N VAL A 79 -5.46 19.87 0.38
CA VAL A 79 -5.76 21.16 -0.27
C VAL A 79 -6.74 20.97 -1.42
N LYS A 80 -6.49 19.99 -2.32
CA LYS A 80 -7.37 19.71 -3.46
C LYS A 80 -8.78 19.28 -3.02
N LYS A 81 -8.89 18.58 -1.88
CA LYS A 81 -10.16 18.12 -1.32
C LYS A 81 -10.81 19.15 -0.36
N LYS A 82 -10.19 20.31 -0.16
CA LYS A 82 -10.62 21.35 0.78
C LYS A 82 -10.68 20.88 2.25
N MET A 83 -9.77 19.99 2.62
CA MET A 83 -9.68 19.36 3.94
C MET A 83 -8.37 19.74 4.66
N TYR A 84 -7.53 20.58 4.02
CA TYR A 84 -6.26 21.00 4.60
C TYR A 84 -6.50 22.06 5.69
N GLU A 85 -6.00 21.77 6.86
CA GLU A 85 -5.94 22.69 7.99
C GLU A 85 -4.52 22.68 8.56
N SER A 86 -3.86 23.85 8.54
CA SER A 86 -2.44 23.96 8.89
C SER A 86 -2.14 23.64 10.34
N SER A 87 -3.09 23.91 11.26
CA SER A 87 -2.96 23.65 12.69
C SER A 87 -3.05 22.17 13.07
N SER A 88 -3.77 21.37 12.28
CA SER A 88 -4.00 19.95 12.54
C SER A 88 -3.21 19.03 11.63
N PHE A 89 -2.68 19.52 10.50
CA PHE A 89 -1.92 18.71 9.55
C PHE A 89 -0.69 18.10 10.21
N ILE A 90 -0.47 16.79 10.00
CA ILE A 90 0.63 16.05 10.60
C ILE A 90 2.00 16.67 10.27
N THR A 91 2.82 16.91 11.28
CA THR A 91 4.18 17.45 11.13
C THR A 91 5.17 16.33 10.78
N MET A 92 6.39 16.72 10.34
CA MET A 92 7.47 15.76 10.08
C MET A 92 7.85 14.99 11.35
N GLU A 93 7.90 15.64 12.49
CA GLU A 93 8.20 15.02 13.77
C GLU A 93 7.12 14.01 14.18
N GLN A 94 5.86 14.40 14.11
CA GLN A 94 4.73 13.50 14.38
C GLN A 94 4.68 12.31 13.42
N LEU A 95 5.03 12.51 12.14
CA LEU A 95 5.14 11.44 11.16
C LEU A 95 6.24 10.45 11.54
N GLN A 96 7.43 10.93 11.92
CA GLN A 96 8.53 10.07 12.35
C GLN A 96 8.17 9.28 13.61
N SER A 97 7.62 9.95 14.65
CA SER A 97 7.13 9.27 15.86
C SER A 97 6.12 8.18 15.51
N LYS A 98 5.11 8.49 14.69
CA LYS A 98 4.09 7.53 14.28
C LYS A 98 4.70 6.29 13.58
N LEU A 99 5.63 6.50 12.65
CA LEU A 99 6.32 5.40 11.95
C LEU A 99 7.15 4.54 12.91
N ILE A 100 7.73 5.16 13.95
CA ILE A 100 8.49 4.46 15.01
C ILE A 100 7.54 3.69 15.91
N ASP A 101 6.50 4.33 16.42
CA ASP A 101 5.54 3.76 17.38
C ASP A 101 4.77 2.58 16.78
N GLU A 102 4.42 2.68 15.50
CA GLU A 102 3.76 1.60 14.75
C GLU A 102 4.77 0.59 14.16
N LEU A 103 6.07 0.67 14.53
CA LEU A 103 7.14 -0.29 14.17
C LEU A 103 7.25 -0.55 12.66
N LEU A 104 6.98 0.46 11.82
CA LEU A 104 6.87 0.30 10.36
C LEU A 104 5.92 -0.85 9.95
N THR A 105 4.83 -1.05 10.68
CA THR A 105 3.91 -2.16 10.45
C THR A 105 2.60 -1.65 9.86
N CYS A 106 2.09 -2.32 8.84
CA CYS A 106 0.79 -2.02 8.26
C CYS A 106 -0.32 -2.38 9.24
N VAL A 107 -1.15 -1.41 9.64
CA VAL A 107 -2.27 -1.61 10.57
C VAL A 107 -3.27 -2.67 10.11
N PHE A 108 -3.41 -2.92 8.81
CA PHE A 108 -4.42 -3.84 8.27
C PHE A 108 -3.93 -5.27 8.08
N CYS A 109 -2.71 -5.50 7.63
CA CYS A 109 -2.21 -6.83 7.28
C CYS A 109 -0.94 -7.24 8.02
N ASN A 110 -0.50 -6.42 8.97
CA ASN A 110 0.64 -6.65 9.86
C ASN A 110 1.99 -6.90 9.16
N ILE A 111 2.09 -6.64 7.83
CA ILE A 111 3.39 -6.71 7.16
C ILE A 111 4.23 -5.47 7.47
N GLN A 112 5.55 -5.63 7.45
CA GLN A 112 6.47 -4.52 7.55
C GLN A 112 6.44 -3.67 6.28
N VAL A 113 6.34 -2.35 6.44
CA VAL A 113 6.36 -1.41 5.33
C VAL A 113 7.76 -0.86 5.09
N LYS A 114 8.08 -0.58 3.83
CA LYS A 114 9.36 0.01 3.43
C LYS A 114 9.25 1.52 3.38
N LEU A 115 10.21 2.21 3.98
CA LEU A 115 10.37 3.66 3.86
C LEU A 115 11.04 4.04 2.53
N LEU A 116 12.06 3.27 2.14
CA LEU A 116 12.82 3.40 0.90
C LEU A 116 12.56 2.18 0.04
N TYR A 117 12.32 2.38 -1.25
CA TYR A 117 11.98 1.34 -2.21
C TYR A 117 12.41 1.75 -3.62
N ASP A 118 12.84 0.79 -4.44
CA ASP A 118 13.30 1.01 -5.82
C ASP A 118 12.15 0.96 -6.83
N LYS A 119 11.07 0.26 -6.47
CA LYS A 119 9.98 -0.04 -7.38
C LYS A 119 8.88 1.01 -7.25
N VAL A 120 8.59 1.70 -8.32
CA VAL A 120 7.40 2.58 -8.38
C VAL A 120 6.17 1.74 -8.06
N ARG A 121 5.35 2.19 -7.10
CA ARG A 121 4.19 1.45 -6.59
C ARG A 121 4.53 0.09 -5.97
N ASP A 122 5.66 0.01 -5.26
CA ASP A 122 5.91 -1.15 -4.40
C ASP A 122 4.73 -1.34 -3.43
N ASP A 123 4.09 -2.50 -3.47
CA ASP A 123 2.92 -2.83 -2.64
C ASP A 123 3.18 -2.69 -1.15
N THR A 124 4.44 -2.87 -0.73
CA THR A 124 4.89 -2.81 0.66
C THR A 124 5.35 -1.41 1.09
N GLN A 125 5.42 -0.42 0.18
CA GLN A 125 5.78 0.94 0.57
C GLN A 125 4.81 1.51 1.59
N TRP A 126 5.34 2.29 2.53
CA TRP A 126 4.54 2.96 3.55
C TRP A 126 3.59 4.00 2.97
N THR A 127 2.45 4.14 3.57
CA THR A 127 1.48 5.21 3.31
C THR A 127 0.83 5.64 4.62
N LEU A 128 0.30 6.85 4.67
CA LEU A 128 -0.66 7.25 5.69
C LEU A 128 -2.07 7.01 5.16
N ASP A 129 -2.81 6.17 5.85
CA ASP A 129 -4.23 5.96 5.59
C ASP A 129 -5.06 6.72 6.62
N ARG A 130 -6.10 7.41 6.18
CA ARG A 130 -6.95 8.21 7.06
C ARG A 130 -8.04 7.34 7.67
N ILE A 131 -8.24 7.42 8.98
CA ILE A 131 -9.33 6.74 9.68
C ILE A 131 -10.66 7.23 9.12
N ASP A 132 -10.89 8.54 9.17
CA ASP A 132 -12.00 9.22 8.55
C ASP A 132 -11.57 9.88 7.23
N ASN A 133 -12.18 9.46 6.13
CA ASN A 133 -11.87 9.95 4.79
C ASN A 133 -12.35 11.38 4.51
N ASP A 134 -13.21 11.91 5.35
CA ASP A 134 -13.76 13.26 5.20
C ASP A 134 -12.97 14.32 5.99
N LEU A 135 -11.95 13.88 6.75
CA LEU A 135 -11.00 14.73 7.45
C LEU A 135 -9.62 14.70 6.77
N GLY A 136 -8.78 15.73 7.01
CA GLY A 136 -7.41 15.81 6.51
C GLY A 136 -6.44 14.87 7.22
N HIS A 137 -5.19 14.87 6.74
CA HIS A 137 -4.10 14.05 7.29
C HIS A 137 -3.55 14.69 8.59
N SER A 138 -4.25 14.51 9.71
CA SER A 138 -3.75 14.85 11.05
C SER A 138 -3.06 13.63 11.69
N SER A 139 -2.26 13.86 12.73
CA SER A 139 -1.66 12.75 13.49
C SER A 139 -2.70 11.83 14.10
N ALA A 140 -3.82 12.36 14.58
CA ALA A 140 -4.91 11.56 15.15
C ALA A 140 -5.71 10.79 14.10
N ASN A 141 -5.88 11.36 12.90
CA ASN A 141 -6.69 10.79 11.82
C ASN A 141 -5.92 9.88 10.86
N THR A 142 -4.68 9.51 11.14
CA THR A 142 -3.87 8.70 10.23
C THR A 142 -3.28 7.48 10.91
N ARG A 143 -3.14 6.38 10.15
CA ARG A 143 -2.44 5.15 10.54
C ARG A 143 -1.45 4.74 9.46
N VAL A 144 -0.40 4.04 9.84
CA VAL A 144 0.56 3.48 8.88
C VAL A 144 -0.06 2.28 8.18
N ALA A 145 -0.06 2.30 6.86
CA ALA A 145 -0.54 1.20 6.03
C ALA A 145 0.42 0.94 4.86
N CYS A 146 0.44 -0.28 4.35
CA CYS A 146 1.11 -0.55 3.08
C CYS A 146 0.27 -0.01 1.90
N LEU A 147 0.92 0.30 0.79
CA LEU A 147 0.23 0.81 -0.41
C LEU A 147 -0.89 -0.12 -0.85
N LYS A 148 -0.65 -1.43 -0.85
CA LYS A 148 -1.64 -2.44 -1.23
C LYS A 148 -2.93 -2.31 -0.41
N CYS A 149 -2.83 -2.29 0.92
CA CYS A 149 -4.01 -2.17 1.79
C CYS A 149 -4.70 -0.82 1.64
N ASN A 150 -3.95 0.28 1.57
CA ASN A 150 -4.51 1.61 1.36
C ASN A 150 -5.30 1.69 0.03
N LEU A 151 -4.74 1.15 -1.06
CA LEU A 151 -5.44 1.09 -2.35
C LEU A 151 -6.67 0.17 -2.34
N GLN A 152 -6.64 -0.92 -1.57
CA GLN A 152 -7.78 -1.83 -1.42
C GLN A 152 -8.90 -1.20 -0.58
N ARG A 153 -8.54 -0.52 0.50
CA ARG A 153 -9.52 0.14 1.37
C ARG A 153 -10.28 1.25 0.65
N ARG A 154 -9.60 2.08 -0.10
CA ARG A 154 -10.22 3.24 -0.80
C ARG A 154 -11.03 4.12 0.17
N ARG A 155 -12.37 4.06 0.07
CA ARG A 155 -13.32 4.81 0.90
C ARG A 155 -14.16 3.90 1.82
N LEU A 156 -13.78 2.64 1.95
CA LEU A 156 -14.44 1.75 2.89
C LEU A 156 -14.23 2.26 4.32
N ASP A 157 -15.21 2.01 5.15
CA ASP A 157 -15.13 2.29 6.58
C ASP A 157 -13.89 1.61 7.19
N TYR A 158 -13.20 2.33 8.09
CA TYR A 158 -11.93 1.89 8.63
C TYR A 158 -12.07 0.59 9.45
N ASP A 159 -13.04 0.56 10.36
CA ASP A 159 -13.21 -0.56 11.29
C ASP A 159 -13.69 -1.81 10.54
N LYS A 160 -14.62 -1.66 9.60
CA LYS A 160 -15.08 -2.76 8.73
C LYS A 160 -13.95 -3.34 7.90
N PHE A 161 -13.11 -2.49 7.29
CA PHE A 161 -11.99 -2.97 6.49
C PHE A 161 -10.93 -3.65 7.37
N HIS A 162 -10.60 -3.07 8.53
CA HIS A 162 -9.69 -3.66 9.50
C HIS A 162 -10.19 -5.04 9.96
N TRP A 163 -11.45 -5.13 10.34
CA TRP A 163 -12.06 -6.40 10.73
C TRP A 163 -11.99 -7.45 9.60
N THR A 164 -12.36 -7.08 8.38
CA THR A 164 -12.32 -7.99 7.21
C THR A 164 -10.91 -8.52 6.93
N LYS A 165 -9.87 -7.69 7.12
CA LYS A 165 -8.48 -8.09 6.91
C LYS A 165 -7.94 -9.05 7.96
N ASN A 166 -8.50 -9.02 9.15
CA ASN A 166 -8.10 -9.87 10.28
C ASN A 166 -9.05 -11.06 10.49
N LEU A 167 -10.07 -11.22 9.63
CA LEU A 167 -11.01 -12.32 9.70
C LEU A 167 -10.29 -13.64 9.31
N VAL A 168 -10.26 -14.56 10.25
CA VAL A 168 -9.81 -15.94 10.00
C VAL A 168 -11.06 -16.82 9.78
N ILE A 169 -11.20 -17.37 8.59
CA ILE A 169 -12.28 -18.29 8.25
C ILE A 169 -11.71 -19.72 8.40
N THR A 170 -12.20 -20.46 9.38
CA THR A 170 -11.90 -21.88 9.54
C THR A 170 -13.05 -22.69 8.94
N LYS A 171 -12.76 -23.62 8.03
CA LYS A 171 -13.74 -24.58 7.53
C LYS A 171 -13.80 -25.73 8.54
N GLU A 172 -14.94 -25.91 9.19
CA GLU A 172 -15.16 -27.13 9.97
C GLU A 172 -15.40 -28.30 8.99
N VAL A 173 -14.57 -29.31 9.10
CA VAL A 173 -14.79 -30.58 8.37
C VAL A 173 -15.71 -31.42 9.24
N ASN A 174 -16.95 -31.64 8.78
CA ASN A 174 -17.84 -32.54 9.47
C ASN A 174 -17.27 -33.98 9.39
N ASP A 175 -17.32 -34.69 10.48
CA ASP A 175 -16.71 -36.02 10.70
C ASP A 175 -17.29 -37.14 9.80
N ASP A 176 -18.32 -36.84 9.02
CA ASP A 176 -19.00 -37.76 8.08
C ASP A 176 -18.33 -37.83 6.69
N GLY A 177 -17.17 -37.16 6.49
CA GLY A 177 -16.29 -37.35 5.32
C GLY A 177 -16.89 -36.95 3.98
N ARG A 178 -18.03 -36.25 3.94
CA ARG A 178 -18.60 -35.71 2.71
C ARG A 178 -18.19 -34.29 2.50
N ASN A 179 -17.20 -34.10 1.63
CA ASN A 179 -16.89 -32.79 1.07
C ASN A 179 -17.96 -32.45 0.03
N ASP A 180 -18.87 -31.55 0.36
CA ASP A 180 -19.86 -31.00 -0.58
C ASP A 180 -19.23 -29.78 -1.31
N ASP A 181 -18.16 -30.05 -2.05
CA ASP A 181 -17.64 -29.10 -3.02
C ASP A 181 -18.03 -29.57 -4.41
N GLY A 182 -19.08 -28.94 -4.93
CA GLY A 182 -19.56 -29.11 -6.29
C GLY A 182 -18.56 -28.64 -7.37
N SER A 183 -17.30 -29.07 -7.27
CA SER A 183 -16.31 -28.88 -8.32
C SER A 183 -16.29 -30.12 -9.21
N ASN A 184 -17.06 -30.03 -10.29
CA ASN A 184 -17.08 -30.95 -11.42
C ASN A 184 -15.70 -30.90 -12.12
N HIS A 185 -14.74 -31.71 -11.68
CA HIS A 185 -13.52 -31.98 -12.44
C HIS A 185 -13.88 -32.91 -13.59
N LYS A 186 -13.92 -32.40 -14.81
CA LYS A 186 -13.83 -33.21 -16.02
C LYS A 186 -12.41 -33.75 -16.09
N GLU A 187 -12.24 -35.04 -15.83
CA GLU A 187 -11.09 -35.83 -16.23
C GLU A 187 -10.95 -35.76 -17.75
N ILE A 188 -9.79 -35.31 -18.21
CA ILE A 188 -9.41 -35.43 -19.60
C ILE A 188 -8.55 -36.70 -19.67
N ASP A 189 -9.12 -37.76 -20.24
CA ASP A 189 -8.40 -38.99 -20.55
C ASP A 189 -7.26 -38.73 -21.53
N GLU A 190 -6.01 -38.87 -21.08
CA GLU A 190 -4.88 -39.04 -21.96
C GLU A 190 -4.90 -40.40 -22.60
N LEU A 191 -5.24 -40.44 -23.86
CA LEU A 191 -5.04 -41.62 -24.71
C LEU A 191 -3.54 -41.68 -25.11
N SER A 192 -2.82 -42.60 -24.47
CA SER A 192 -1.55 -43.07 -24.96
C SER A 192 -1.80 -43.94 -26.20
N SER A 193 -1.14 -43.61 -27.31
CA SER A 193 -1.00 -44.49 -28.45
C SER A 193 0.47 -44.74 -28.74
N ASP A 194 0.90 -45.94 -28.38
CA ASP A 194 2.10 -46.56 -28.96
C ASP A 194 1.91 -46.80 -30.45
N ASN A 195 2.91 -46.34 -31.26
CA ASN A 195 3.58 -47.05 -32.34
C ASN A 195 4.68 -46.20 -32.97
#